data_22b34510121b7494bc330f532387e04a
#
_entry.id   22b34510121b7494bc330f532387e04a
#
_cell.length_a   1.000
_cell.length_b   1.000
_cell.length_c   1.000
_cell.angle_alpha   90.00
_cell.angle_beta   90.00
_cell.angle_gamma   90.00
#
_symmetry.space_group_name_H-M   'P 1'
#
loop_
_entity.id
_entity.type
_entity.pdbx_description
1 polymer ?
#
loop_
_entity_poly.entity_id
_entity_poly.type
_entity_poly.pdbx_seq_one_letter_code
_entity_poly.pdbx_strand_id
1 'polypeptide(L)'
;MGNFDELKIAVESLSDGRNKAILIDDAMGIQYPSIFVKFDKGAIKDVLGGSNADAHMAFKVNNAEKDCFWMGKYLGVVVNGFMLSMPFQNPDTGETVPGGLNFDQSLTYCRNNGNGHHLATQAEYAWMALQCKKNGFMPNGNNFYGKDVSKQYEKGTPTHYYGVDKTIGRTATGSGPVSWNHDNTPGGVCDLNGNVYEWQAGHRTNEGELQILPNNNAAINASGIQANMSPTSDEWKAILQDGSLVAPGTPNTLKWDYTADPGIVSASKAFCLNKILAFKQTVEAPYGGISFAGLTAATGVTVPELLKALALFPADAESHGSDIVYMRNMGERVPFRGGHWNDTSGAGVFYAYGSTPRSGSYDSIGARPAFIEQA
;
A
#
# COMPACT_ATOMS: atom_id res chain seq x y z
N MET A 1 -6.08 5.44 -36.87
CA MET A 1 -5.75 5.05 -35.48
C MET A 1 -7.06 4.90 -34.72
N GLY A 2 -7.22 3.89 -33.92
CA GLY A 2 -8.37 3.79 -33.01
C GLY A 2 -8.21 4.71 -31.80
N ASN A 3 -9.30 5.04 -31.11
CA ASN A 3 -9.28 5.92 -29.93
C ASN A 3 -8.27 5.49 -28.85
N PHE A 4 -8.01 4.18 -28.73
CA PHE A 4 -7.02 3.68 -27.78
C PHE A 4 -5.58 3.99 -28.21
N ASP A 5 -5.26 3.90 -29.51
CA ASP A 5 -3.92 4.25 -30.00
C ASP A 5 -3.60 5.71 -29.74
N GLU A 6 -4.58 6.59 -29.87
CA GLU A 6 -4.42 8.03 -29.55
C GLU A 6 -4.21 8.25 -28.05
N LEU A 7 -5.00 7.57 -27.19
CA LEU A 7 -4.81 7.59 -25.74
C LEU A 7 -3.42 7.09 -25.36
N LYS A 8 -3.00 5.96 -25.92
CA LYS A 8 -1.70 5.36 -25.67
C LYS A 8 -0.56 6.31 -26.02
N ILE A 9 -0.60 6.88 -27.23
CA ILE A 9 0.41 7.85 -27.66
C ILE A 9 0.45 9.06 -26.73
N ALA A 10 -0.71 9.61 -26.35
CA ALA A 10 -0.78 10.76 -25.46
C ALA A 10 -0.20 10.43 -24.07
N VAL A 11 -0.60 9.32 -23.47
CA VAL A 11 -0.15 8.89 -22.14
C VAL A 11 1.37 8.62 -22.12
N GLU A 12 1.87 7.89 -23.10
CA GLU A 12 3.27 7.47 -23.16
C GLU A 12 4.18 8.65 -23.54
N SER A 13 3.80 9.47 -24.52
CA SER A 13 4.61 10.62 -24.97
C SER A 13 4.66 11.75 -23.92
N LEU A 14 3.55 12.08 -23.26
CA LEU A 14 3.51 13.15 -22.25
C LEU A 14 4.26 12.80 -20.98
N SER A 15 4.59 11.55 -20.76
CA SER A 15 5.32 11.07 -19.59
C SER A 15 6.76 10.64 -19.89
N ASP A 16 7.24 10.88 -21.12
CA ASP A 16 8.55 10.41 -21.60
C ASP A 16 8.73 8.89 -21.41
N GLY A 17 7.68 8.13 -21.74
CA GLY A 17 7.65 6.67 -21.62
C GLY A 17 7.53 6.12 -20.20
N ARG A 18 7.42 6.97 -19.18
CA ARG A 18 7.24 6.53 -17.78
C ARG A 18 5.84 5.98 -17.51
N ASN A 19 4.84 6.41 -18.26
CA ASN A 19 3.49 5.88 -18.16
C ASN A 19 3.23 4.92 -19.32
N LYS A 20 2.43 3.89 -19.05
CA LYS A 20 2.00 2.90 -20.05
C LYS A 20 0.49 2.75 -19.98
N ALA A 21 -0.17 2.85 -21.13
CA ALA A 21 -1.57 2.49 -21.27
C ALA A 21 -1.67 1.09 -21.88
N ILE A 22 -2.42 0.21 -21.22
CA ILE A 22 -2.69 -1.15 -21.68
C ILE A 22 -4.20 -1.39 -21.73
N LEU A 23 -4.63 -2.32 -22.59
CA LEU A 23 -6.00 -2.81 -22.60
C LEU A 23 -6.09 -4.09 -21.79
N ILE A 24 -7.11 -4.15 -20.94
CA ILE A 24 -7.49 -5.35 -20.20
C ILE A 24 -8.72 -5.92 -20.88
N ASP A 25 -8.63 -7.17 -21.31
CA ASP A 25 -9.72 -7.88 -22.00
C ASP A 25 -10.60 -8.61 -20.97
N ASP A 26 -11.90 -8.41 -21.04
CA ASP A 26 -12.83 -9.25 -20.29
C ASP A 26 -13.17 -10.55 -21.04
N ALA A 27 -13.89 -11.45 -20.39
CA ALA A 27 -14.26 -12.74 -20.97
C ALA A 27 -15.17 -12.64 -22.22
N MET A 28 -15.75 -11.46 -22.48
CA MET A 28 -16.57 -11.16 -23.66
C MET A 28 -15.78 -10.47 -24.77
N GLY A 29 -14.47 -10.22 -24.54
CA GLY A 29 -13.62 -9.49 -25.47
C GLY A 29 -13.83 -7.98 -25.46
N ILE A 30 -14.48 -7.45 -24.40
CA ILE A 30 -14.57 -6.00 -24.19
C ILE A 30 -13.26 -5.52 -23.57
N GLN A 31 -12.72 -4.45 -24.11
CA GLN A 31 -11.42 -3.92 -23.73
C GLN A 31 -11.55 -2.66 -22.90
N TYR A 32 -10.82 -2.62 -21.79
CA TYR A 32 -10.80 -1.49 -20.87
C TYR A 32 -9.39 -0.92 -20.75
N PRO A 33 -9.20 0.41 -20.88
CA PRO A 33 -7.89 1.02 -20.68
C PRO A 33 -7.50 1.02 -19.20
N SER A 34 -6.22 0.75 -18.94
CA SER A 34 -5.64 0.88 -17.60
C SER A 34 -4.27 1.53 -17.72
N ILE A 35 -3.96 2.51 -16.86
CA ILE A 35 -2.76 3.35 -16.96
C ILE A 35 -1.84 3.07 -15.79
N PHE A 36 -0.57 2.82 -16.08
CA PHE A 36 0.46 2.46 -15.11
C PHE A 36 1.65 3.41 -15.18
N VAL A 37 2.36 3.55 -14.07
CA VAL A 37 3.62 4.31 -13.93
C VAL A 37 4.75 3.31 -13.71
N LYS A 38 5.82 3.45 -14.46
CA LYS A 38 7.04 2.64 -14.38
C LYS A 38 7.91 3.04 -13.21
N PHE A 39 8.41 2.03 -12.50
CA PHE A 39 9.47 2.15 -11.52
C PHE A 39 10.64 1.26 -11.96
N ASP A 40 11.75 1.88 -12.33
CA ASP A 40 12.97 1.17 -12.72
C ASP A 40 13.68 0.58 -11.53
N LYS A 41 14.36 -0.56 -11.76
CA LYS A 41 15.11 -1.28 -10.73
C LYS A 41 16.16 -0.38 -10.08
N GLY A 42 16.17 -0.43 -8.75
CA GLY A 42 17.18 0.21 -7.93
C GLY A 42 17.60 -0.66 -6.75
N ALA A 43 18.70 -0.29 -6.16
CA ALA A 43 19.28 -0.97 -5.00
C ALA A 43 18.68 -0.44 -3.67
N ILE A 44 18.79 -1.23 -2.60
CA ILE A 44 18.39 -0.82 -1.26
C ILE A 44 19.07 0.50 -0.84
N LYS A 45 20.37 0.65 -1.12
CA LYS A 45 21.12 1.90 -0.84
C LYS A 45 20.53 3.12 -1.54
N ASP A 46 19.84 2.94 -2.66
CA ASP A 46 19.30 4.05 -3.43
C ASP A 46 18.14 4.75 -2.72
N VAL A 47 17.50 4.10 -1.78
CA VAL A 47 16.36 4.63 -1.01
C VAL A 47 16.64 4.72 0.49
N LEU A 48 17.53 3.91 1.04
CA LEU A 48 17.90 3.93 2.46
C LEU A 48 19.23 4.65 2.73
N GLY A 49 20.05 4.89 1.69
CA GLY A 49 21.46 5.23 1.88
C GLY A 49 22.29 4.01 2.28
N GLY A 50 23.51 4.26 2.78
CA GLY A 50 24.42 3.18 3.17
C GLY A 50 25.11 2.52 1.97
N SER A 51 25.51 1.25 2.10
CA SER A 51 26.32 0.53 1.12
C SER A 51 25.66 -0.70 0.49
N ASN A 52 24.44 -1.06 0.92
CA ASN A 52 23.74 -2.25 0.40
C ASN A 52 23.34 -2.07 -1.07
N ALA A 53 24.09 -2.72 -1.97
CA ALA A 53 23.91 -2.64 -3.42
C ALA A 53 22.96 -3.72 -3.97
N ASP A 54 22.35 -4.56 -3.12
CA ASP A 54 21.36 -5.54 -3.55
C ASP A 54 20.13 -4.84 -4.12
N ALA A 55 19.54 -5.43 -5.16
CA ALA A 55 18.28 -4.93 -5.69
C ALA A 55 17.22 -4.90 -4.58
N HIS A 56 16.44 -3.80 -4.53
CA HIS A 56 15.33 -3.71 -3.58
C HIS A 56 14.32 -4.84 -3.83
N MET A 57 13.69 -5.33 -2.75
CA MET A 57 12.80 -6.48 -2.83
C MET A 57 11.63 -6.28 -3.81
N ALA A 58 11.18 -5.07 -4.06
CA ALA A 58 10.15 -4.77 -5.06
C ALA A 58 10.47 -5.30 -6.47
N PHE A 59 11.75 -5.50 -6.77
CA PHE A 59 12.24 -5.96 -8.08
C PHE A 59 12.65 -7.44 -8.08
N LYS A 60 12.32 -8.20 -7.03
CA LYS A 60 12.66 -9.62 -6.93
C LYS A 60 11.38 -10.47 -6.86
N VAL A 61 11.07 -11.19 -7.93
CA VAL A 61 9.89 -12.06 -8.01
C VAL A 61 10.32 -13.47 -8.38
N ASN A 62 9.89 -14.46 -7.61
CA ASN A 62 10.22 -15.87 -7.83
C ASN A 62 11.73 -16.11 -8.02
N ASN A 63 12.55 -15.52 -7.14
CA ASN A 63 14.02 -15.55 -7.15
C ASN A 63 14.69 -14.93 -8.40
N ALA A 64 13.94 -14.24 -9.25
CA ALA A 64 14.46 -13.51 -10.41
C ALA A 64 14.37 -11.99 -10.18
N GLU A 65 15.42 -11.28 -10.55
CA GLU A 65 15.37 -9.82 -10.61
C GLU A 65 14.63 -9.36 -11.85
N LYS A 66 13.83 -8.31 -11.69
CA LYS A 66 13.06 -7.64 -12.73
C LYS A 66 13.62 -6.24 -12.96
N ASP A 67 13.66 -5.79 -14.20
CA ASP A 67 14.19 -4.46 -14.53
C ASP A 67 13.26 -3.33 -14.10
N CYS A 68 11.97 -3.61 -13.93
CA CYS A 68 10.97 -2.66 -13.46
C CYS A 68 9.72 -3.37 -12.94
N PHE A 69 8.91 -2.62 -12.21
CA PHE A 69 7.48 -2.90 -12.03
C PHE A 69 6.64 -1.69 -12.44
N TRP A 70 5.36 -1.89 -12.57
CA TRP A 70 4.40 -0.87 -12.98
C TRP A 70 3.31 -0.73 -11.93
N MET A 71 3.17 0.46 -11.36
CA MET A 71 2.13 0.79 -10.39
C MET A 71 0.95 1.44 -11.09
N GLY A 72 -0.28 1.06 -10.79
CA GLY A 72 -1.46 1.77 -11.27
C GLY A 72 -1.35 3.26 -10.97
N LYS A 73 -1.48 4.10 -12.00
CA LYS A 73 -1.36 5.55 -11.85
C LYS A 73 -2.44 6.12 -10.94
N TYR A 74 -3.61 5.53 -10.99
CA TYR A 74 -4.81 5.94 -10.28
C TYR A 74 -5.28 4.86 -9.32
N LEU A 75 -6.04 5.26 -8.31
CA LEU A 75 -6.78 4.34 -7.44
C LEU A 75 -7.68 3.43 -8.27
N GLY A 76 -7.90 2.22 -7.79
CA GLY A 76 -8.62 1.19 -8.52
C GLY A 76 -10.11 1.45 -8.68
N VAL A 77 -10.60 1.05 -9.84
CA VAL A 77 -12.03 1.02 -10.18
C VAL A 77 -12.35 -0.38 -10.69
N VAL A 78 -13.40 -1.00 -10.16
CA VAL A 78 -13.82 -2.37 -10.50
C VAL A 78 -14.85 -2.33 -11.64
N VAL A 79 -14.49 -2.88 -12.79
CA VAL A 79 -15.40 -3.02 -13.94
C VAL A 79 -15.48 -4.49 -14.32
N ASN A 80 -16.66 -5.08 -14.26
CA ASN A 80 -16.90 -6.49 -14.60
C ASN A 80 -15.93 -7.49 -13.93
N GLY A 81 -15.49 -7.19 -12.69
CA GLY A 81 -14.58 -8.06 -11.95
C GLY A 81 -13.10 -7.84 -12.25
N PHE A 82 -12.73 -6.78 -12.96
CA PHE A 82 -11.37 -6.34 -13.23
C PHE A 82 -11.06 -5.06 -12.48
N MET A 83 -9.88 -4.95 -11.84
CA MET A 83 -9.43 -3.72 -11.18
C MET A 83 -8.63 -2.88 -12.17
N LEU A 84 -9.14 -1.72 -12.52
CA LEU A 84 -8.56 -0.83 -13.52
C LEU A 84 -8.00 0.44 -12.89
N SER A 85 -6.95 0.99 -13.45
CA SER A 85 -6.36 2.28 -13.09
C SER A 85 -6.75 3.32 -14.15
N MET A 86 -7.81 4.09 -13.88
CA MET A 86 -8.40 5.05 -14.82
C MET A 86 -8.53 6.45 -14.18
N PRO A 87 -8.31 7.53 -14.97
CA PRO A 87 -8.47 8.90 -14.48
C PRO A 87 -9.93 9.28 -14.30
N PHE A 88 -10.17 10.24 -13.43
CA PHE A 88 -11.46 10.90 -13.21
C PHE A 88 -12.63 9.98 -12.87
N GLN A 89 -12.34 8.85 -12.22
CA GLN A 89 -13.34 7.92 -11.71
C GLN A 89 -13.57 8.14 -10.21
N ASN A 90 -14.75 7.75 -9.71
CA ASN A 90 -14.91 7.55 -8.27
C ASN A 90 -14.11 6.29 -7.88
N PRO A 91 -13.09 6.38 -7.00
CA PRO A 91 -12.36 5.20 -6.59
C PRO A 91 -13.30 4.21 -5.91
N ASP A 92 -13.23 2.93 -6.30
CA ASP A 92 -14.08 1.91 -5.72
C ASP A 92 -13.63 1.50 -4.33
N THR A 93 -14.62 1.21 -3.50
CA THR A 93 -14.46 0.86 -2.10
C THR A 93 -15.39 -0.29 -1.72
N GLY A 94 -15.33 -0.72 -0.47
CA GLY A 94 -16.24 -1.74 0.04
C GLY A 94 -17.72 -1.39 -0.04
N GLU A 95 -18.08 -0.12 -0.13
CA GLU A 95 -19.46 0.33 -0.28
C GLU A 95 -19.94 0.32 -1.75
N THR A 96 -19.05 0.65 -2.68
CA THR A 96 -19.42 0.83 -4.10
C THR A 96 -19.37 -0.46 -4.90
N VAL A 97 -18.58 -1.44 -4.48
CA VAL A 97 -18.47 -2.74 -5.15
C VAL A 97 -19.54 -3.70 -4.61
N PRO A 98 -20.37 -4.27 -5.47
CA PRO A 98 -21.34 -5.30 -5.05
C PRO A 98 -20.64 -6.48 -4.36
N GLY A 99 -21.04 -6.79 -3.13
CA GLY A 99 -20.40 -7.81 -2.30
C GLY A 99 -19.19 -7.31 -1.50
N GLY A 100 -18.84 -6.02 -1.63
CA GLY A 100 -17.77 -5.36 -0.90
C GLY A 100 -16.43 -5.33 -1.66
N LEU A 101 -15.40 -4.82 -1.01
CA LEU A 101 -14.01 -4.78 -1.51
C LEU A 101 -13.06 -5.04 -0.33
N ASN A 102 -13.07 -6.27 0.17
CA ASN A 102 -12.11 -6.71 1.16
C ASN A 102 -10.76 -7.09 0.52
N PHE A 103 -9.80 -7.52 1.32
CA PHE A 103 -8.47 -7.88 0.84
C PHE A 103 -8.51 -9.00 -0.24
N ASP A 104 -9.27 -10.07 -0.01
CA ASP A 104 -9.32 -11.22 -0.94
C ASP A 104 -10.02 -10.86 -2.25
N GLN A 105 -11.05 -10.00 -2.21
CA GLN A 105 -11.69 -9.48 -3.41
C GLN A 105 -10.75 -8.56 -4.18
N SER A 106 -9.99 -7.70 -3.50
CA SER A 106 -8.98 -6.83 -4.13
C SER A 106 -7.90 -7.64 -4.83
N LEU A 107 -7.40 -8.73 -4.21
CA LEU A 107 -6.48 -9.67 -4.86
C LEU A 107 -7.08 -10.26 -6.13
N THR A 108 -8.33 -10.74 -6.04
CA THR A 108 -9.02 -11.39 -7.16
C THR A 108 -9.19 -10.43 -8.33
N TYR A 109 -9.74 -9.24 -8.10
CA TYR A 109 -10.00 -8.27 -9.16
C TYR A 109 -8.72 -7.77 -9.84
N CYS A 110 -7.63 -7.59 -9.08
CA CYS A 110 -6.35 -7.23 -9.67
C CYS A 110 -5.75 -8.37 -10.51
N ARG A 111 -5.84 -9.60 -10.04
CA ARG A 111 -5.33 -10.80 -10.76
C ARG A 111 -6.12 -11.14 -12.01
N ASN A 112 -7.41 -10.84 -12.03
CA ASN A 112 -8.25 -11.03 -13.21
C ASN A 112 -7.77 -10.23 -14.43
N ASN A 113 -7.01 -9.15 -14.23
CA ASN A 113 -6.40 -8.38 -15.32
C ASN A 113 -5.39 -9.21 -16.17
N GLY A 114 -5.04 -10.42 -15.72
CA GLY A 114 -4.19 -11.35 -16.48
C GLY A 114 -2.79 -11.53 -15.90
N ASN A 115 -1.96 -12.24 -16.62
CA ASN A 115 -0.59 -12.57 -16.19
C ASN A 115 0.21 -11.33 -15.83
N GLY A 116 0.90 -11.39 -14.70
CA GLY A 116 1.72 -10.30 -14.17
C GLY A 116 0.95 -9.21 -13.43
N HIS A 117 -0.37 -9.15 -13.60
CA HIS A 117 -1.22 -8.21 -12.86
C HIS A 117 -1.49 -8.72 -11.44
N HIS A 118 -1.42 -7.82 -10.48
CA HIS A 118 -1.59 -8.15 -9.06
C HIS A 118 -2.06 -6.91 -8.28
N LEU A 119 -2.50 -7.13 -7.05
CA LEU A 119 -2.72 -6.06 -6.08
C LEU A 119 -1.37 -5.46 -5.70
N ALA A 120 -1.21 -4.14 -5.74
CA ALA A 120 0.00 -3.45 -5.33
C ALA A 120 0.55 -4.05 -4.02
N THR A 121 1.85 -4.36 -3.99
CA THR A 121 2.46 -5.06 -2.86
C THR A 121 3.07 -4.09 -1.86
N GLN A 122 3.26 -4.55 -0.63
CA GLN A 122 3.98 -3.79 0.38
C GLN A 122 5.40 -3.42 -0.08
N ALA A 123 6.08 -4.30 -0.81
CA ALA A 123 7.44 -4.04 -1.32
C ALA A 123 7.46 -2.92 -2.38
N GLU A 124 6.52 -2.94 -3.31
CA GLU A 124 6.36 -1.91 -4.36
C GLU A 124 5.96 -0.56 -3.76
N TYR A 125 4.98 -0.57 -2.85
CA TYR A 125 4.56 0.63 -2.15
C TYR A 125 5.70 1.23 -1.32
N ALA A 126 6.48 0.38 -0.62
CA ALA A 126 7.64 0.81 0.15
C ALA A 126 8.71 1.49 -0.72
N TRP A 127 9.03 0.91 -1.88
CA TRP A 127 9.95 1.52 -2.83
C TRP A 127 9.53 2.95 -3.19
N MET A 128 8.25 3.12 -3.56
CA MET A 128 7.69 4.42 -3.93
C MET A 128 7.70 5.41 -2.76
N ALA A 129 7.28 5.00 -1.56
CA ALA A 129 7.26 5.86 -0.37
C ALA A 129 8.68 6.32 0.03
N LEU A 130 9.65 5.41 -0.02
CA LEU A 130 11.05 5.70 0.26
C LEU A 130 11.67 6.62 -0.80
N GLN A 131 11.27 6.51 -2.08
CA GLN A 131 11.66 7.47 -3.12
C GLN A 131 11.10 8.87 -2.84
N CYS A 132 9.84 9.01 -2.41
CA CYS A 132 9.28 10.29 -1.99
C CYS A 132 10.17 10.94 -0.92
N LYS A 133 10.51 10.18 0.14
CA LYS A 133 11.39 10.66 1.22
C LYS A 133 12.77 11.06 0.69
N LYS A 134 13.42 10.21 -0.09
CA LYS A 134 14.75 10.46 -0.64
C LYS A 134 14.79 11.73 -1.51
N ASN A 135 13.74 11.95 -2.29
CA ASN A 135 13.62 13.13 -3.16
C ASN A 135 13.19 14.39 -2.39
N GLY A 136 12.95 14.29 -1.08
CA GLY A 136 12.53 15.41 -0.24
C GLY A 136 11.12 15.92 -0.57
N PHE A 137 10.29 15.09 -1.20
CA PHE A 137 8.93 15.45 -1.58
C PHE A 137 7.92 14.44 -1.05
N MET A 138 7.07 14.90 -0.12
CA MET A 138 5.91 14.16 0.36
C MET A 138 4.67 14.70 -0.36
N PRO A 139 3.91 13.86 -1.10
CA PRO A 139 2.77 14.33 -1.84
C PRO A 139 1.66 14.83 -0.91
N ASN A 140 1.01 15.92 -1.30
CA ASN A 140 -0.26 16.35 -0.74
C ASN A 140 -1.39 15.43 -1.22
N GLY A 141 -2.61 15.59 -0.71
CA GLY A 141 -3.71 14.76 -1.17
C GLY A 141 -5.06 15.12 -0.55
N ASN A 142 -6.08 14.33 -0.88
CA ASN A 142 -7.39 14.45 -0.26
C ASN A 142 -7.36 13.82 1.14
N ASN A 143 -6.79 14.50 2.11
CA ASN A 143 -6.75 14.08 3.51
C ASN A 143 -7.65 14.94 4.42
N PHE A 144 -8.33 15.93 3.85
CA PHE A 144 -9.26 16.80 4.57
C PHE A 144 -10.48 17.19 3.71
N TYR A 145 -11.40 16.23 3.54
CA TYR A 145 -12.70 16.46 2.92
C TYR A 145 -12.63 17.15 1.55
N GLY A 146 -11.98 16.51 0.60
CA GLY A 146 -11.85 16.97 -0.79
C GLY A 146 -10.65 17.87 -1.04
N LYS A 147 -9.80 18.12 -0.04
CA LYS A 147 -8.64 19.01 -0.11
C LYS A 147 -7.51 18.52 0.78
N ASP A 148 -6.33 19.13 0.64
CA ASP A 148 -5.21 18.91 1.54
C ASP A 148 -5.36 19.78 2.81
N VAL A 149 -5.08 19.19 3.99
CA VAL A 149 -5.23 19.89 5.28
C VAL A 149 -4.27 21.06 5.42
N SER A 150 -3.05 20.94 4.88
CA SER A 150 -2.01 21.98 4.95
C SER A 150 -2.07 22.98 3.80
N LYS A 151 -2.71 22.61 2.69
CA LYS A 151 -2.83 23.37 1.45
C LYS A 151 -4.29 23.44 1.00
N GLN A 152 -5.15 24.04 1.79
CA GLN A 152 -6.61 24.00 1.59
C GLN A 152 -7.11 24.60 0.27
N TYR A 153 -6.26 25.26 -0.49
CA TYR A 153 -6.53 25.70 -1.86
C TYR A 153 -6.33 24.56 -2.89
N GLU A 154 -5.59 23.52 -2.54
CA GLU A 154 -5.45 22.30 -3.35
C GLU A 154 -6.65 21.40 -3.13
N LYS A 155 -7.39 21.13 -4.19
CA LYS A 155 -8.68 20.41 -4.14
C LYS A 155 -8.76 19.41 -5.29
N GLY A 156 -9.39 18.26 -5.03
CA GLY A 156 -9.85 17.33 -6.06
C GLY A 156 -11.31 17.57 -6.43
N THR A 157 -11.75 16.96 -7.53
CA THR A 157 -13.16 17.00 -7.98
C THR A 157 -13.97 16.01 -7.14
N PRO A 158 -15.02 16.46 -6.39
CA PRO A 158 -15.81 15.57 -5.55
C PRO A 158 -16.54 14.48 -6.36
N THR A 159 -16.52 13.24 -5.88
CA THR A 159 -17.29 12.11 -6.42
C THR A 159 -18.21 11.46 -5.39
N HIS A 160 -17.95 11.71 -4.11
CA HIS A 160 -18.72 11.14 -3.02
C HIS A 160 -18.88 12.17 -1.89
N TYR A 161 -20.06 12.18 -1.29
CA TYR A 161 -20.38 13.03 -0.14
C TYR A 161 -20.72 12.16 1.06
N TYR A 162 -20.03 12.41 2.17
CA TYR A 162 -20.14 11.66 3.40
C TYR A 162 -21.07 12.36 4.40
N GLY A 163 -21.86 11.55 5.12
CA GLY A 163 -22.72 12.01 6.20
C GLY A 163 -23.92 12.87 5.75
N VAL A 164 -24.72 13.28 6.73
CA VAL A 164 -25.94 14.09 6.51
C VAL A 164 -25.63 15.50 6.04
N ASP A 165 -24.49 16.03 6.42
CA ASP A 165 -24.02 17.39 6.04
C ASP A 165 -23.41 17.44 4.64
N LYS A 166 -23.40 16.32 3.93
CA LYS A 166 -22.82 16.18 2.59
C LYS A 166 -21.37 16.69 2.51
N THR A 167 -20.58 16.39 3.53
CA THR A 167 -19.15 16.67 3.52
C THR A 167 -18.47 15.86 2.41
N ILE A 168 -17.54 16.47 1.67
CA ILE A 168 -16.84 15.78 0.59
C ILE A 168 -16.02 14.64 1.19
N GLY A 169 -16.27 13.43 0.73
CA GLY A 169 -15.45 12.26 1.03
C GLY A 169 -14.43 12.05 -0.08
N ARG A 170 -14.72 11.13 -1.01
CA ARG A 170 -13.83 10.82 -2.12
C ARG A 170 -13.82 11.91 -3.19
N THR A 171 -12.67 12.05 -3.83
CA THR A 171 -12.49 12.83 -5.05
C THR A 171 -12.17 11.92 -6.23
N ALA A 172 -12.47 12.38 -7.44
CA ALA A 172 -12.16 11.66 -8.66
C ALA A 172 -10.66 11.37 -8.75
N THR A 173 -10.31 10.16 -9.17
CA THR A 173 -8.94 9.69 -9.27
C THR A 173 -8.10 10.61 -10.15
N GLY A 174 -6.97 11.10 -9.62
CA GLY A 174 -6.07 12.00 -10.32
C GLY A 174 -6.64 13.37 -10.64
N SER A 175 -7.73 13.81 -9.99
CA SER A 175 -8.32 15.14 -10.20
C SER A 175 -7.67 16.25 -9.36
N GLY A 176 -6.79 15.87 -8.44
CA GLY A 176 -6.00 16.82 -7.65
C GLY A 176 -4.89 17.48 -8.46
N PRO A 177 -4.26 18.53 -7.93
CA PRO A 177 -3.11 19.18 -8.57
C PRO A 177 -1.90 18.22 -8.63
N VAL A 178 -0.89 18.59 -9.43
CA VAL A 178 0.34 17.80 -9.62
C VAL A 178 1.07 17.50 -8.29
N SER A 179 0.95 18.38 -7.29
CA SER A 179 1.48 18.18 -5.93
C SER A 179 0.87 16.96 -5.20
N TRP A 180 -0.22 16.37 -5.71
CA TRP A 180 -0.81 15.13 -5.20
C TRP A 180 -0.22 13.87 -5.84
N ASN A 181 0.67 14.03 -6.82
CA ASN A 181 1.42 12.94 -7.43
C ASN A 181 2.72 12.67 -6.65
N HIS A 182 3.12 11.42 -6.55
CA HIS A 182 4.25 10.97 -5.72
C HIS A 182 5.58 11.70 -5.98
N ASP A 183 5.79 12.20 -7.18
CA ASP A 183 7.02 12.85 -7.64
C ASP A 183 6.84 14.32 -8.07
N ASN A 184 5.68 14.91 -7.76
CA ASN A 184 5.31 16.26 -8.16
C ASN A 184 5.37 16.49 -9.68
N THR A 185 5.11 15.45 -10.49
CA THR A 185 5.06 15.55 -11.95
C THR A 185 3.73 15.02 -12.50
N PRO A 186 3.28 15.47 -13.69
CA PRO A 186 2.08 14.92 -14.32
C PRO A 186 2.17 13.42 -14.64
N GLY A 187 3.40 12.88 -14.74
CA GLY A 187 3.66 11.45 -14.97
C GLY A 187 3.60 10.58 -13.73
N GLY A 188 3.51 11.16 -12.54
CA GLY A 188 3.56 10.44 -11.27
C GLY A 188 2.31 9.64 -10.91
N VAL A 189 2.41 8.79 -9.90
CA VAL A 189 1.28 8.07 -9.28
C VAL A 189 0.48 9.05 -8.45
N CYS A 190 -0.85 9.08 -8.64
CA CYS A 190 -1.77 10.01 -7.99
C CYS A 190 -2.35 9.44 -6.70
N ASP A 191 -2.81 10.34 -5.83
CA ASP A 191 -3.68 10.03 -4.68
C ASP A 191 -3.06 9.07 -3.65
N LEU A 192 -1.76 9.22 -3.34
CA LEU A 192 -1.10 8.40 -2.32
C LEU A 192 -1.27 8.92 -0.89
N ASN A 193 -1.77 10.13 -0.74
CA ASN A 193 -2.04 10.77 0.53
C ASN A 193 -3.55 11.03 0.63
N GLY A 194 -4.23 10.21 1.42
CA GLY A 194 -5.67 10.34 1.59
C GLY A 194 -6.50 9.75 0.45
N ASN A 195 -7.64 10.31 0.19
CA ASN A 195 -8.72 9.85 -0.68
C ASN A 195 -9.35 8.55 -0.16
N VAL A 196 -8.75 7.38 -0.42
CA VAL A 196 -9.13 6.11 0.19
C VAL A 196 -7.91 5.34 0.64
N TYR A 197 -8.05 4.54 1.68
CA TYR A 197 -7.06 3.54 2.07
C TYR A 197 -6.82 2.54 0.94
N GLU A 198 -5.59 2.05 0.83
CA GLU A 198 -5.21 1.07 -0.18
C GLU A 198 -4.75 -0.24 0.46
N TRP A 199 -5.46 -1.34 0.21
CA TRP A 199 -4.96 -2.68 0.55
C TRP A 199 -3.62 -2.93 -0.13
N GLN A 200 -2.68 -3.57 0.62
CA GLN A 200 -1.38 -3.97 0.09
C GLN A 200 -1.17 -5.48 0.25
N ALA A 201 -0.72 -6.13 -0.83
CA ALA A 201 -0.39 -7.54 -0.81
C ALA A 201 0.98 -7.82 -0.17
N GLY A 202 1.19 -9.05 0.32
CA GLY A 202 2.49 -9.55 0.72
C GLY A 202 2.97 -9.17 2.13
N HIS A 203 2.16 -8.46 2.92
CA HIS A 203 2.42 -8.21 4.34
C HIS A 203 1.17 -8.42 5.17
N ARG A 204 1.33 -9.03 6.33
CA ARG A 204 0.31 -9.11 7.38
C ARG A 204 0.94 -9.14 8.76
N THR A 205 0.14 -8.95 9.79
CA THR A 205 0.47 -9.41 11.13
C THR A 205 -0.48 -10.53 11.55
N ASN A 206 0.04 -11.49 12.30
CA ASN A 206 -0.79 -12.54 12.90
C ASN A 206 -0.41 -12.66 14.38
N GLU A 207 -1.36 -12.40 15.29
CA GLU A 207 -1.07 -12.30 16.72
C GLU A 207 0.11 -11.33 17.01
N GLY A 208 0.13 -10.20 16.28
CA GLY A 208 1.19 -9.20 16.35
C GLY A 208 2.48 -9.55 15.60
N GLU A 209 2.72 -10.81 15.23
CA GLU A 209 3.91 -11.25 14.51
C GLU A 209 3.93 -10.70 13.08
N LEU A 210 5.01 -10.02 12.70
CA LEU A 210 5.19 -9.48 11.36
C LEU A 210 5.50 -10.62 10.39
N GLN A 211 4.66 -10.77 9.38
CA GLN A 211 4.79 -11.81 8.38
C GLN A 211 4.73 -11.23 6.97
N ILE A 212 5.61 -11.71 6.09
CA ILE A 212 5.68 -11.30 4.69
C ILE A 212 5.76 -12.50 3.75
N LEU A 213 5.39 -12.31 2.50
CA LEU A 213 5.88 -13.16 1.42
C LEU A 213 7.30 -12.68 1.06
N PRO A 214 8.28 -13.60 0.90
CA PRO A 214 9.67 -13.22 0.61
C PRO A 214 9.78 -12.35 -0.65
N ASN A 215 10.62 -11.34 -0.61
CA ASN A 215 10.83 -10.41 -1.71
C ASN A 215 9.51 -9.75 -2.17
N ASN A 216 9.22 -9.78 -3.47
CA ASN A 216 7.96 -9.36 -4.07
C ASN A 216 7.15 -10.56 -4.59
N ASN A 217 7.24 -11.72 -3.92
CA ASN A 217 6.52 -12.92 -4.37
C ASN A 217 4.99 -12.77 -4.31
N ALA A 218 4.47 -11.80 -3.58
CA ALA A 218 3.05 -11.45 -3.62
C ALA A 218 2.57 -11.00 -5.01
N ALA A 219 3.48 -10.56 -5.87
CA ALA A 219 3.22 -10.19 -7.26
C ALA A 219 3.13 -11.39 -8.22
N ILE A 220 3.39 -12.62 -7.75
CA ILE A 220 3.31 -13.81 -8.62
C ILE A 220 1.86 -14.02 -9.05
N ASN A 221 1.62 -13.87 -10.35
CA ASN A 221 0.36 -14.17 -11.03
C ASN A 221 0.67 -14.58 -12.46
N ALA A 222 0.99 -15.85 -12.67
CA ALA A 222 1.29 -16.42 -13.97
C ALA A 222 0.38 -17.66 -14.22
N SER A 223 0.34 -18.12 -15.46
CA SER A 223 -0.47 -19.30 -15.81
C SER A 223 -0.06 -20.51 -14.97
N GLY A 224 -0.97 -20.97 -14.12
CA GLY A 224 -0.77 -22.12 -13.23
C GLY A 224 0.01 -21.85 -11.94
N ILE A 225 0.49 -20.62 -11.73
CA ILE A 225 1.24 -20.24 -10.51
C ILE A 225 0.73 -18.90 -10.00
N GLN A 226 0.19 -18.88 -8.79
CA GLN A 226 -0.21 -17.66 -8.10
C GLN A 226 0.30 -17.69 -6.67
N ALA A 227 0.72 -16.52 -6.15
CA ALA A 227 1.06 -16.36 -4.74
C ALA A 227 -0.12 -16.75 -3.85
N ASN A 228 0.10 -17.65 -2.91
CA ASN A 228 -0.92 -18.07 -1.96
C ASN A 228 -0.89 -17.21 -0.70
N MET A 229 -1.78 -16.24 -0.62
CA MET A 229 -1.92 -15.35 0.54
C MET A 229 -3.09 -15.73 1.45
N SER A 230 -3.59 -16.99 1.37
CA SER A 230 -4.60 -17.46 2.32
C SER A 230 -4.10 -17.41 3.77
N PRO A 231 -4.98 -17.37 4.77
CA PRO A 231 -4.56 -17.30 6.19
C PRO A 231 -3.64 -18.43 6.63
N THR A 232 -3.78 -19.61 6.01
CA THR A 232 -3.06 -20.83 6.36
C THR A 232 -1.90 -21.16 5.42
N SER A 233 -1.57 -20.28 4.47
CA SER A 233 -0.48 -20.49 3.52
C SER A 233 0.87 -20.61 4.22
N ASP A 234 1.68 -21.55 3.77
CA ASP A 234 3.08 -21.76 4.17
C ASP A 234 4.06 -20.80 3.47
N GLU A 235 3.58 -20.01 2.50
CA GLU A 235 4.37 -18.96 1.86
C GLU A 235 4.65 -17.77 2.81
N TRP A 236 3.82 -17.56 3.82
CA TRP A 236 4.09 -16.55 4.84
C TRP A 236 5.34 -16.89 5.63
N LYS A 237 6.21 -15.90 5.82
CA LYS A 237 7.43 -16.00 6.63
C LYS A 237 7.44 -14.91 7.69
N ALA A 238 7.86 -15.27 8.88
CA ALA A 238 8.10 -14.36 9.98
C ALA A 238 9.55 -13.85 9.93
N ILE A 239 9.81 -12.69 10.52
CA ILE A 239 11.07 -11.97 10.41
C ILE A 239 11.83 -12.04 11.74
N LEU A 240 13.09 -12.42 11.72
CA LEU A 240 14.02 -12.34 12.85
C LEU A 240 14.77 -11.00 12.89
N GLN A 241 15.46 -10.71 14.00
CA GLN A 241 16.16 -9.44 14.21
C GLN A 241 17.36 -9.21 13.26
N ASP A 242 17.90 -10.26 12.66
CA ASP A 242 18.94 -10.19 11.64
C ASP A 242 18.37 -10.05 10.21
N GLY A 243 17.05 -10.02 10.08
CA GLY A 243 16.34 -9.94 8.80
C GLY A 243 16.10 -11.28 8.13
N SER A 244 16.55 -12.40 8.72
CA SER A 244 16.28 -13.72 8.18
C SER A 244 14.80 -14.10 8.29
N LEU A 245 14.33 -14.89 7.34
CA LEU A 245 12.94 -15.30 7.21
C LEU A 245 12.78 -16.75 7.67
N VAL A 246 11.84 -16.96 8.58
CA VAL A 246 11.59 -18.27 9.21
C VAL A 246 10.09 -18.61 9.16
N ALA A 247 9.73 -19.83 9.53
CA ALA A 247 8.33 -20.21 9.64
C ALA A 247 7.61 -19.35 10.72
N PRO A 248 6.35 -18.95 10.48
CA PRO A 248 5.53 -18.30 11.49
C PRO A 248 5.48 -19.08 12.81
N GLY A 249 5.47 -18.35 13.93
CA GLY A 249 5.50 -18.96 15.27
C GLY A 249 6.89 -19.36 15.77
N THR A 250 7.96 -19.18 14.98
CA THR A 250 9.33 -19.40 15.45
C THR A 250 9.64 -18.44 16.62
N PRO A 251 10.31 -18.89 17.70
CA PRO A 251 10.67 -18.03 18.81
C PRO A 251 11.51 -16.81 18.38
N ASN A 252 11.30 -15.68 19.06
CA ASN A 252 12.02 -14.41 18.85
C ASN A 252 11.82 -13.72 17.49
N THR A 253 10.81 -14.11 16.73
CA THR A 253 10.37 -13.32 15.56
C THR A 253 9.84 -11.96 15.98
N LEU A 254 9.97 -10.98 15.09
CA LEU A 254 9.57 -9.60 15.35
C LEU A 254 8.04 -9.44 15.36
N LYS A 255 7.57 -8.66 16.33
CA LYS A 255 6.14 -8.44 16.63
C LYS A 255 5.88 -6.98 16.98
N TRP A 256 4.69 -6.51 16.68
CA TRP A 256 4.17 -5.30 17.31
C TRP A 256 3.62 -5.64 18.68
N ASP A 257 4.14 -4.98 19.73
CA ASP A 257 3.74 -5.17 21.11
C ASP A 257 3.41 -3.83 21.76
N TYR A 258 2.43 -3.79 22.62
CA TYR A 258 2.15 -2.59 23.41
C TYR A 258 3.28 -2.33 24.41
N THR A 259 3.51 -1.05 24.72
CA THR A 259 4.54 -0.65 25.71
C THR A 259 4.06 -0.80 27.15
N ALA A 260 2.75 -0.97 27.36
CA ALA A 260 2.09 -1.23 28.62
C ALA A 260 0.77 -1.97 28.35
N ASP A 261 0.12 -2.50 29.39
CA ASP A 261 -1.19 -3.14 29.28
C ASP A 261 -2.18 -2.20 28.55
N PRO A 262 -2.70 -2.61 27.38
CA PRO A 262 -3.61 -1.77 26.60
C PRO A 262 -4.99 -1.59 27.26
N GLY A 263 -5.34 -2.43 28.25
CA GLY A 263 -6.66 -2.43 28.89
C GLY A 263 -7.78 -2.89 27.95
N ILE A 264 -9.01 -2.48 28.27
CA ILE A 264 -10.23 -2.88 27.54
C ILE A 264 -10.97 -1.70 26.89
N VAL A 265 -10.41 -0.49 26.93
CA VAL A 265 -11.04 0.73 26.40
C VAL A 265 -10.59 1.03 24.99
N SER A 266 -11.51 1.53 24.16
CA SER A 266 -11.18 2.00 22.81
C SER A 266 -10.42 3.33 22.91
N ALA A 267 -9.09 3.23 22.89
CA ALA A 267 -8.18 4.37 22.88
C ALA A 267 -6.87 3.98 22.21
N SER A 268 -6.20 4.95 21.61
CA SER A 268 -4.86 4.75 21.06
C SER A 268 -3.85 4.52 22.17
N LYS A 269 -3.03 3.50 22.04
CA LYS A 269 -1.98 3.11 22.97
C LYS A 269 -0.62 3.08 22.29
N ALA A 270 0.43 3.44 23.02
CA ALA A 270 1.78 3.33 22.48
C ALA A 270 2.17 1.86 22.27
N PHE A 271 2.90 1.60 21.20
CA PHE A 271 3.42 0.30 20.85
C PHE A 271 4.84 0.41 20.27
N CYS A 272 5.55 -0.70 20.22
CA CYS A 272 6.92 -0.77 19.72
C CYS A 272 7.17 -2.11 19.00
N LEU A 273 8.27 -2.18 18.27
CA LEU A 273 8.78 -3.44 17.76
C LEU A 273 9.40 -4.26 18.88
N ASN A 274 8.98 -5.50 19.05
CA ASN A 274 9.49 -6.41 20.07
C ASN A 274 9.70 -7.82 19.47
N LYS A 275 10.40 -8.69 20.17
CA LYS A 275 10.56 -10.12 19.85
C LYS A 275 9.68 -11.04 20.69
N ILE A 276 8.97 -10.47 21.67
CA ILE A 276 7.97 -11.16 22.50
C ILE A 276 6.70 -10.32 22.52
N LEU A 277 5.57 -10.94 22.86
CA LEU A 277 4.34 -10.23 23.20
C LEU A 277 4.23 -10.15 24.72
N ALA A 278 4.71 -9.03 25.29
CA ALA A 278 4.57 -8.77 26.73
C ALA A 278 3.13 -8.37 27.10
N PHE A 279 2.48 -7.64 26.17
CA PHE A 279 1.13 -7.10 26.36
C PHE A 279 0.23 -7.45 25.16
N LYS A 280 -0.14 -8.73 25.08
CA LYS A 280 -1.09 -9.21 24.07
C LYS A 280 -2.50 -8.73 24.42
N GLN A 281 -3.18 -8.08 23.46
CA GLN A 281 -4.60 -7.75 23.64
C GLN A 281 -5.49 -8.99 23.54
N THR A 282 -6.59 -8.96 24.28
CA THR A 282 -7.56 -10.08 24.33
C THR A 282 -8.95 -9.67 23.83
N VAL A 283 -9.16 -8.39 23.57
CA VAL A 283 -10.42 -7.83 23.06
C VAL A 283 -10.13 -6.80 21.96
N GLU A 284 -11.07 -6.57 21.08
CA GLU A 284 -10.92 -5.66 19.93
C GLU A 284 -10.83 -4.16 20.31
N ALA A 285 -11.27 -3.77 21.51
CA ALA A 285 -11.40 -2.37 21.86
C ALA A 285 -10.09 -1.56 21.82
N PRO A 286 -8.96 -2.01 22.40
CA PRO A 286 -7.71 -1.26 22.30
C PRO A 286 -7.11 -1.33 20.88
N TYR A 287 -6.37 -0.29 20.52
CA TYR A 287 -5.55 -0.26 19.32
C TYR A 287 -4.25 0.52 19.58
N GLY A 288 -3.20 0.18 18.85
CA GLY A 288 -1.95 0.94 18.85
C GLY A 288 -2.07 2.12 17.91
N GLY A 289 -1.45 3.25 18.24
CA GLY A 289 -1.36 4.41 17.38
C GLY A 289 -0.15 5.26 17.75
N ILE A 290 0.73 5.50 16.76
CA ILE A 290 1.94 6.30 16.91
C ILE A 290 2.31 6.90 15.55
N SER A 291 3.02 8.03 15.55
CA SER A 291 3.59 8.52 14.29
C SER A 291 4.60 7.51 13.73
N PHE A 292 4.66 7.36 12.41
CA PHE A 292 5.63 6.46 11.77
C PHE A 292 7.07 6.78 12.22
N ALA A 293 7.43 8.07 12.24
CA ALA A 293 8.74 8.53 12.72
C ALA A 293 8.99 8.24 14.21
N GLY A 294 7.93 8.06 15.00
CA GLY A 294 7.99 7.75 16.43
C GLY A 294 8.07 6.25 16.74
N LEU A 295 8.05 5.37 15.75
CA LEU A 295 8.22 3.93 15.97
C LEU A 295 9.57 3.64 16.61
N THR A 296 9.55 2.86 17.69
CA THR A 296 10.73 2.44 18.45
C THR A 296 10.81 0.92 18.55
N ALA A 297 11.98 0.41 18.90
CA ALA A 297 12.18 -0.98 19.27
C ALA A 297 12.35 -1.11 20.78
N ALA A 298 11.86 -2.21 21.34
CA ALA A 298 12.07 -2.55 22.74
C ALA A 298 13.57 -2.73 23.05
N THR A 299 13.96 -2.54 24.31
CA THR A 299 15.36 -2.71 24.73
C THR A 299 15.87 -4.11 24.35
N GLY A 300 17.04 -4.16 23.69
CA GLY A 300 17.66 -5.39 23.23
C GLY A 300 17.03 -6.01 21.97
N VAL A 301 16.23 -5.24 21.24
CA VAL A 301 15.70 -5.60 19.92
C VAL A 301 16.41 -4.80 18.84
N THR A 302 17.00 -5.51 17.88
CA THR A 302 17.62 -4.92 16.68
C THR A 302 16.58 -4.84 15.56
N VAL A 303 16.52 -3.68 14.89
CA VAL A 303 15.66 -3.47 13.72
C VAL A 303 16.45 -3.86 12.46
N PRO A 304 16.05 -4.91 11.74
CA PRO A 304 16.74 -5.28 10.51
C PRO A 304 16.49 -4.28 9.39
N GLU A 305 17.45 -4.15 8.47
CA GLU A 305 17.33 -3.32 7.26
C GLU A 305 16.10 -3.70 6.44
N LEU A 306 15.72 -4.96 6.42
CA LEU A 306 14.52 -5.46 5.75
C LEU A 306 13.25 -4.68 6.13
N LEU A 307 13.02 -4.40 7.42
CA LEU A 307 11.85 -3.63 7.85
C LEU A 307 11.90 -2.18 7.38
N LYS A 308 13.09 -1.60 7.31
CA LYS A 308 13.29 -0.24 6.80
C LYS A 308 13.05 -0.19 5.29
N ALA A 309 13.59 -1.15 4.55
CA ALA A 309 13.39 -1.27 3.11
C ALA A 309 11.93 -1.56 2.72
N LEU A 310 11.18 -2.24 3.59
CA LEU A 310 9.74 -2.44 3.41
C LEU A 310 8.89 -1.27 3.95
N ALA A 311 9.50 -0.16 4.38
CA ALA A 311 8.80 0.97 5.01
C ALA A 311 7.81 0.50 6.12
N LEU A 312 8.21 -0.51 6.88
CA LEU A 312 7.52 -1.00 8.09
C LEU A 312 8.14 -0.41 9.36
N PHE A 313 9.32 0.20 9.24
CA PHE A 313 10.02 0.91 10.31
C PHE A 313 10.77 2.10 9.71
N PRO A 314 10.96 3.22 10.44
CA PRO A 314 11.69 4.39 9.93
C PRO A 314 13.08 4.02 9.41
N ALA A 315 13.44 4.54 8.24
CA ALA A 315 14.74 4.32 7.64
C ALA A 315 15.88 4.94 8.47
N ASP A 316 15.61 6.12 9.03
CA ASP A 316 16.53 6.96 9.81
C ASP A 316 15.73 7.84 10.80
N ALA A 317 16.43 8.75 11.47
CA ALA A 317 15.82 9.70 12.42
C ALA A 317 15.25 10.97 11.75
N GLU A 318 15.34 11.09 10.43
CA GLU A 318 14.80 12.23 9.70
C GLU A 318 13.27 12.15 9.59
N SER A 319 12.67 13.27 9.16
CA SER A 319 11.22 13.34 9.02
C SER A 319 10.68 12.35 7.99
N HIS A 320 9.60 11.65 8.37
CA HIS A 320 8.77 10.81 7.51
C HIS A 320 7.34 11.39 7.40
N GLY A 321 7.21 12.70 7.48
CA GLY A 321 5.91 13.37 7.59
C GLY A 321 5.31 13.26 9.00
N SER A 322 4.00 13.51 9.09
CA SER A 322 3.22 13.34 10.32
C SER A 322 2.41 12.03 10.30
N ASP A 323 2.72 11.15 9.37
CA ASP A 323 1.99 9.93 9.05
C ASP A 323 1.85 9.02 10.27
N ILE A 324 0.67 8.46 10.48
CA ILE A 324 0.36 7.65 11.67
C ILE A 324 0.33 6.17 11.30
N VAL A 325 0.84 5.35 12.21
CA VAL A 325 0.72 3.89 12.16
C VAL A 325 -0.23 3.41 13.23
N TYR A 326 -1.18 2.57 12.84
CA TYR A 326 -2.10 1.90 13.75
C TYR A 326 -1.90 0.39 13.69
N MET A 327 -2.12 -0.29 14.82
CA MET A 327 -2.03 -1.74 14.91
C MET A 327 -2.99 -2.33 15.95
N ARG A 328 -3.29 -3.61 15.77
CA ARG A 328 -3.77 -4.54 16.80
C ARG A 328 -2.92 -5.77 16.82
N ASN A 329 -2.54 -6.26 18.00
CA ASN A 329 -1.71 -7.44 18.13
C ASN A 329 -2.50 -8.71 18.49
N MET A 330 -3.73 -8.82 17.97
CA MET A 330 -4.54 -10.01 18.06
C MET A 330 -5.13 -10.40 16.70
N GLY A 331 -5.20 -11.68 16.43
CA GLY A 331 -5.67 -12.23 15.16
C GLY A 331 -4.85 -11.81 13.96
N GLU A 332 -5.34 -12.16 12.76
CA GLU A 332 -4.75 -11.70 11.52
C GLU A 332 -5.20 -10.27 11.21
N ARG A 333 -4.23 -9.42 10.86
CA ARG A 333 -4.44 -8.05 10.35
C ARG A 333 -3.69 -7.87 9.04
N VAL A 334 -4.36 -7.31 8.06
CA VAL A 334 -3.75 -6.94 6.79
C VAL A 334 -3.72 -5.42 6.72
N PRO A 335 -2.53 -4.79 6.77
CA PRO A 335 -2.44 -3.34 6.76
C PRO A 335 -2.84 -2.75 5.40
N PHE A 336 -3.48 -1.59 5.43
CA PHE A 336 -3.63 -0.72 4.27
C PHE A 336 -2.88 0.59 4.48
N ARG A 337 -2.61 1.31 3.39
CA ARG A 337 -1.69 2.44 3.30
C ARG A 337 -2.40 3.72 2.85
N GLY A 338 -1.68 4.84 2.93
CA GLY A 338 -2.06 6.12 2.34
C GLY A 338 -2.92 7.03 3.20
N GLY A 339 -3.77 6.49 4.03
CA GLY A 339 -4.81 7.26 4.72
C GLY A 339 -6.05 7.48 3.85
N HIS A 340 -7.06 8.15 4.38
CA HIS A 340 -8.28 8.50 3.66
C HIS A 340 -8.64 9.98 3.84
N TRP A 341 -9.77 10.42 3.27
CA TRP A 341 -10.20 11.83 3.19
C TRP A 341 -10.39 12.57 4.53
N ASN A 342 -10.28 11.88 5.67
CA ASN A 342 -10.51 12.46 7.01
C ASN A 342 -9.33 12.25 7.97
N ASP A 343 -8.21 11.69 7.54
CA ASP A 343 -7.07 11.42 8.43
C ASP A 343 -6.18 12.64 8.70
N THR A 344 -6.50 13.75 8.03
CA THR A 344 -5.80 15.04 8.19
C THR A 344 -4.28 14.92 7.96
N SER A 345 -3.47 15.54 8.78
CA SER A 345 -2.00 15.46 8.71
C SER A 345 -1.42 14.08 9.06
N GLY A 346 -2.25 13.15 9.55
CA GLY A 346 -1.83 11.78 9.82
C GLY A 346 -1.79 10.89 8.58
N ALA A 347 -2.49 11.26 7.49
CA ALA A 347 -2.41 10.57 6.21
C ALA A 347 -1.07 10.85 5.51
N GLY A 348 -0.64 9.96 4.63
CA GLY A 348 0.56 10.12 3.83
C GLY A 348 1.17 8.79 3.40
N VAL A 349 2.29 8.85 2.68
CA VAL A 349 2.92 7.66 2.08
C VAL A 349 3.47 6.67 3.12
N PHE A 350 3.73 7.11 4.35
CA PHE A 350 4.14 6.23 5.46
C PHE A 350 2.97 5.84 6.38
N TYR A 351 1.76 6.33 6.11
CA TYR A 351 0.58 5.89 6.86
C TYR A 351 0.39 4.37 6.73
N ALA A 352 0.04 3.72 7.84
CA ALA A 352 -0.34 2.31 7.83
C ALA A 352 -1.43 2.03 8.87
N TYR A 353 -2.46 1.30 8.48
CA TYR A 353 -3.52 0.90 9.39
C TYR A 353 -3.61 -0.63 9.49
N GLY A 354 -2.91 -1.19 10.46
CA GLY A 354 -2.84 -2.62 10.76
C GLY A 354 -3.83 -3.09 11.84
N SER A 355 -5.01 -2.46 11.93
CA SER A 355 -6.03 -2.85 12.90
C SER A 355 -7.20 -3.62 12.28
N THR A 356 -7.28 -3.72 10.96
CA THR A 356 -8.39 -4.32 10.22
C THR A 356 -8.08 -5.76 9.82
N PRO A 357 -9.02 -6.72 10.04
CA PRO A 357 -8.88 -8.07 9.50
C PRO A 357 -9.05 -8.06 7.98
N ARG A 358 -8.57 -9.12 7.29
CA ARG A 358 -8.70 -9.25 5.82
C ARG A 358 -10.13 -9.15 5.29
N SER A 359 -11.12 -9.46 6.10
CA SER A 359 -12.54 -9.37 5.76
C SER A 359 -13.11 -7.95 5.83
N GLY A 360 -12.31 -6.97 6.27
CA GLY A 360 -12.76 -5.57 6.35
C GLY A 360 -13.17 -5.04 4.98
N SER A 361 -14.30 -4.33 4.93
CA SER A 361 -14.85 -3.78 3.70
C SER A 361 -15.67 -2.55 4.08
N TYR A 362 -15.11 -1.37 3.86
CA TYR A 362 -15.68 -0.09 4.30
C TYR A 362 -15.72 0.90 3.13
N ASP A 363 -16.50 1.97 3.29
CA ASP A 363 -16.66 3.07 2.33
C ASP A 363 -15.35 3.82 2.01
N SER A 364 -14.35 3.66 2.86
CA SER A 364 -13.05 4.33 2.80
C SER A 364 -11.90 3.44 2.36
N ILE A 365 -12.12 2.15 2.11
CA ILE A 365 -11.05 1.21 1.74
C ILE A 365 -11.18 0.79 0.28
N GLY A 366 -10.17 1.11 -0.50
CA GLY A 366 -9.98 0.73 -1.88
C GLY A 366 -8.73 -0.11 -2.09
N ALA A 367 -8.25 -0.12 -3.33
CA ALA A 367 -7.08 -0.87 -3.76
C ALA A 367 -6.46 -0.22 -5.00
N ARG A 368 -5.25 -0.65 -5.34
CA ARG A 368 -4.54 -0.21 -6.55
C ARG A 368 -3.98 -1.41 -7.29
N PRO A 369 -4.22 -1.56 -8.61
CA PRO A 369 -3.58 -2.62 -9.38
C PRO A 369 -2.11 -2.29 -9.65
N ALA A 370 -1.30 -3.32 -9.78
CA ALA A 370 0.07 -3.24 -10.22
C ALA A 370 0.36 -4.31 -11.29
N PHE A 371 1.49 -4.19 -11.96
CA PHE A 371 1.91 -5.12 -13.00
C PHE A 371 3.42 -5.31 -12.97
N ILE A 372 3.87 -6.56 -13.08
CA ILE A 372 5.27 -6.92 -13.28
C ILE A 372 5.36 -8.05 -14.31
N GLU A 373 6.25 -7.92 -15.28
CA GLU A 373 6.40 -8.95 -16.29
C GLU A 373 6.84 -10.27 -15.65
N GLN A 374 6.04 -11.31 -15.83
CA GLN A 374 6.39 -12.67 -15.40
C GLN A 374 7.33 -13.29 -16.43
N ALA A 375 8.24 -14.15 -15.95
CA ALA A 375 9.15 -14.87 -16.83
C ALA A 375 8.43 -16.00 -17.57
#